data_68a97f40d905a3fe4c9477f864501e47
#
_entry.id   68a97f40d905a3fe4c9477f864501e47
#
_cell.length_a   1.000
_cell.length_b   1.000
_cell.length_c   1.000
_cell.angle_alpha   90.00
_cell.angle_beta   90.00
_cell.angle_gamma   90.00
#
_symmetry.space_group_name_H-M   'P 1'
#
loop_
_entity.id
_entity.type
_entity.pdbx_description
1 polymer ?
#
loop_
_entity_poly.entity_id
_entity_poly.type
_entity_poly.pdbx_seq_one_letter_code
_entity_poly.pdbx_strand_id
1 'polypeptide(L)'
;MFKTARPLYEAAKKRVAEKNAASDGKIKYGIGVSLGVYGCGLDGVDTSNAFGELNPDGTVTMYAAWEDHGQGADMGVLVSSHETLRQAGIRPEQIKLVMNDTKTCPNAGPAGGSRSQVMSGNACRLAAENLVAAMKKEDGTFRTYDEMVAEGLATKYEGNWVTTFCADHPIDQDTAQGDPFATYMYTIFLPEVAVNTETGKVKVEKFTCVADVCTIMNRLLVEGNFYGGLVQGI
;
A
#
# COMPACT_ATOMS: atom_id res chain seq x y z
N MET A 1 5.96 10.82 14.65
CA MET A 1 6.51 9.53 15.11
C MET A 1 7.30 9.63 16.42
N PHE A 2 8.41 10.38 16.51
CA PHE A 2 9.24 10.42 17.74
C PHE A 2 8.48 10.83 19.00
N LYS A 3 7.58 11.81 18.91
CA LYS A 3 6.73 12.21 20.04
C LYS A 3 5.83 11.09 20.54
N THR A 4 5.34 10.23 19.63
CA THR A 4 4.52 9.05 19.94
C THR A 4 5.37 7.90 20.48
N ALA A 5 6.53 7.66 19.89
CA ALA A 5 7.41 6.54 20.26
C ALA A 5 8.11 6.74 21.61
N ARG A 6 8.50 7.98 21.96
CA ARG A 6 9.24 8.28 23.20
C ARG A 6 8.59 7.76 24.46
N PRO A 7 7.30 8.07 24.77
CA PRO A 7 6.67 7.54 25.99
C PRO A 7 6.56 6.02 25.99
N LEU A 8 6.39 5.38 24.82
CA LEU A 8 6.36 3.91 24.70
C LEU A 8 7.73 3.30 25.01
N TYR A 9 8.80 3.93 24.52
CA TYR A 9 10.18 3.53 24.82
C TYR A 9 10.52 3.68 26.30
N GLU A 10 10.19 4.82 26.93
CA GLU A 10 10.47 5.02 28.36
C GLU A 10 9.68 4.03 29.23
N ALA A 11 8.43 3.74 28.89
CA ALA A 11 7.66 2.70 29.56
C ALA A 11 8.27 1.30 29.40
N ALA A 12 8.80 1.00 28.21
CA ALA A 12 9.51 -0.27 27.96
C ALA A 12 10.82 -0.38 28.74
N LYS A 13 11.61 0.72 28.80
CA LYS A 13 12.83 0.77 29.66
C LYS A 13 12.50 0.47 31.12
N LYS A 14 11.43 1.05 31.64
CA LYS A 14 10.99 0.78 33.01
C LYS A 14 10.64 -0.68 33.22
N ARG A 15 9.83 -1.31 32.32
CA ARG A 15 9.50 -2.73 32.40
C ARG A 15 10.74 -3.63 32.34
N VAL A 16 11.69 -3.33 31.45
CA VAL A 16 12.95 -4.06 31.30
C VAL A 16 13.80 -3.95 32.58
N ALA A 17 13.90 -2.77 33.19
CA ALA A 17 14.62 -2.58 34.44
C ALA A 17 14.00 -3.37 35.59
N GLU A 18 12.67 -3.32 35.73
CA GLU A 18 11.92 -4.10 36.74
C GLU A 18 12.12 -5.61 36.58
N LYS A 19 12.04 -6.12 35.35
CA LYS A 19 12.30 -7.54 35.04
C LYS A 19 13.73 -7.96 35.36
N ASN A 20 14.72 -7.11 35.03
CA ASN A 20 16.12 -7.40 35.36
C ASN A 20 16.38 -7.39 36.88
N ALA A 21 15.73 -6.47 37.60
CA ALA A 21 15.86 -6.43 39.08
C ALA A 21 15.25 -7.68 39.77
N ALA A 22 14.22 -8.27 39.19
CA ALA A 22 13.55 -9.45 39.67
C ALA A 22 14.18 -10.76 39.16
N SER A 23 15.10 -10.70 38.18
CA SER A 23 15.75 -11.89 37.58
C SER A 23 16.86 -12.45 38.51
N ASP A 24 17.02 -13.77 38.52
CA ASP A 24 18.14 -14.48 39.14
C ASP A 24 19.48 -14.32 38.37
N GLY A 25 19.48 -13.57 37.28
CA GLY A 25 20.64 -13.33 36.41
C GLY A 25 20.79 -14.31 35.25
N LYS A 26 20.06 -15.42 35.22
CA LYS A 26 20.05 -16.35 34.07
C LYS A 26 19.34 -15.79 32.86
N ILE A 27 18.30 -15.03 33.09
CA ILE A 27 17.60 -14.29 32.01
C ILE A 27 17.91 -12.82 32.17
N LYS A 28 18.41 -12.23 31.08
CA LYS A 28 18.59 -10.78 30.93
C LYS A 28 17.57 -10.22 29.95
N TYR A 29 16.99 -9.09 30.30
CA TYR A 29 16.01 -8.41 29.49
C TYR A 29 16.62 -7.16 28.85
N GLY A 30 16.25 -6.90 27.60
CA GLY A 30 16.73 -5.75 26.85
C GLY A 30 15.65 -5.11 26.01
N ILE A 31 15.89 -3.86 25.63
CA ILE A 31 15.09 -3.13 24.66
C ILE A 31 16.01 -2.55 23.61
N GLY A 32 15.61 -2.66 22.33
CA GLY A 32 16.27 -2.02 21.21
C GLY A 32 15.44 -0.89 20.64
N VAL A 33 16.08 -0.06 19.82
CA VAL A 33 15.43 0.93 18.96
C VAL A 33 16.05 0.80 17.57
N SER A 34 15.22 0.71 16.54
CA SER A 34 15.67 0.87 15.17
C SER A 34 14.72 1.78 14.39
N LEU A 35 15.26 2.44 13.38
CA LEU A 35 14.53 3.31 12.47
C LEU A 35 14.50 2.66 11.10
N GLY A 36 13.33 2.68 10.46
CA GLY A 36 13.16 2.30 9.07
C GLY A 36 12.71 3.49 8.25
N VAL A 37 13.36 3.69 7.12
CA VAL A 37 12.93 4.62 6.07
C VAL A 37 12.92 3.83 4.78
N TYR A 38 11.81 3.91 4.05
CA TYR A 38 11.67 3.22 2.78
C TYR A 38 11.03 4.12 1.74
N GLY A 39 11.73 4.35 0.62
CA GLY A 39 11.20 5.09 -0.52
C GLY A 39 10.34 4.18 -1.40
N CYS A 40 9.19 4.67 -1.84
CA CYS A 40 8.24 3.93 -2.67
C CYS A 40 8.36 4.36 -4.13
N GLY A 41 8.62 3.41 -5.02
CA GLY A 41 8.77 3.64 -6.45
C GLY A 41 9.95 2.91 -7.06
N LEU A 42 10.12 3.06 -8.37
CA LEU A 42 11.30 2.65 -9.12
C LEU A 42 12.08 3.88 -9.55
N ASP A 43 13.36 3.70 -9.81
CA ASP A 43 14.21 4.74 -10.40
C ASP A 43 13.77 5.06 -11.84
N GLY A 44 13.90 6.34 -12.25
CA GLY A 44 13.53 6.80 -13.58
C GLY A 44 12.06 7.16 -13.77
N VAL A 45 11.63 7.15 -15.03
CA VAL A 45 10.22 7.36 -15.42
C VAL A 45 9.43 6.08 -15.14
N ASP A 46 8.35 6.21 -14.41
CA ASP A 46 7.48 5.08 -14.07
C ASP A 46 6.06 5.28 -14.60
N THR A 47 5.43 4.19 -15.05
CA THR A 47 4.08 4.20 -15.60
C THR A 47 3.30 2.96 -15.22
N SER A 48 1.97 3.10 -15.13
CA SER A 48 1.04 2.00 -14.96
C SER A 48 -0.26 2.27 -15.68
N ASN A 49 -0.92 1.21 -16.14
CA ASN A 49 -2.20 1.29 -16.84
C ASN A 49 -3.23 0.37 -16.19
N ALA A 50 -4.50 0.75 -16.29
CA ALA A 50 -5.66 -0.05 -15.91
C ALA A 50 -6.83 0.24 -16.85
N PHE A 51 -7.82 -0.67 -16.92
CA PHE A 51 -9.09 -0.39 -17.58
C PHE A 51 -10.24 -0.53 -16.58
N GLY A 52 -11.28 0.30 -16.76
CA GLY A 52 -12.59 0.19 -16.12
C GLY A 52 -13.67 0.05 -17.20
N GLU A 53 -14.54 -0.96 -17.07
CA GLU A 53 -15.58 -1.29 -18.04
C GLU A 53 -16.94 -1.43 -17.36
N LEU A 54 -17.93 -0.66 -17.80
CA LEU A 54 -19.33 -0.84 -17.40
C LEU A 54 -19.91 -2.02 -18.15
N ASN A 55 -20.52 -2.97 -17.46
CA ASN A 55 -21.12 -4.18 -18.02
C ASN A 55 -22.62 -4.00 -18.22
N PRO A 56 -23.25 -4.82 -19.12
CA PRO A 56 -24.71 -4.79 -19.36
C PRO A 56 -25.57 -5.02 -18.10
N ASP A 57 -25.04 -5.74 -17.11
CA ASP A 57 -25.71 -6.01 -15.84
C ASP A 57 -25.57 -4.88 -14.80
N GLY A 58 -24.97 -3.76 -15.18
CA GLY A 58 -24.71 -2.62 -14.29
C GLY A 58 -23.53 -2.82 -13.33
N THR A 59 -22.79 -3.91 -13.46
CA THR A 59 -21.51 -4.10 -12.73
C THR A 59 -20.38 -3.40 -13.47
N VAL A 60 -19.27 -3.16 -12.78
CA VAL A 60 -18.03 -2.62 -13.38
C VAL A 60 -16.94 -3.66 -13.27
N THR A 61 -16.24 -3.94 -14.37
CA THR A 61 -15.03 -4.76 -14.37
C THR A 61 -13.80 -3.86 -14.39
N MET A 62 -12.90 -4.05 -13.43
CA MET A 62 -11.58 -3.44 -13.41
C MET A 62 -10.55 -4.44 -13.89
N TYR A 63 -9.72 -4.03 -14.85
CA TYR A 63 -8.62 -4.84 -15.41
C TYR A 63 -7.30 -4.21 -14.95
N ALA A 64 -6.50 -4.95 -14.21
CA ALA A 64 -5.23 -4.48 -13.70
C ALA A 64 -4.19 -5.61 -13.65
N ALA A 65 -2.93 -5.26 -13.87
CA ALA A 65 -1.80 -6.18 -13.74
C ALA A 65 -0.94 -5.83 -12.52
N TRP A 66 -1.58 -5.76 -11.37
CA TRP A 66 -0.96 -5.52 -10.07
C TRP A 66 -0.83 -6.88 -9.35
N GLU A 67 0.38 -7.46 -9.37
CA GLU A 67 0.63 -8.81 -8.87
C GLU A 67 0.44 -8.88 -7.34
N ASP A 68 -0.32 -9.89 -6.91
CA ASP A 68 -0.50 -10.21 -5.51
C ASP A 68 0.48 -11.32 -5.09
N HIS A 69 1.40 -10.98 -4.19
CA HIS A 69 2.36 -11.91 -3.57
C HIS A 69 1.91 -12.33 -2.16
N GLY A 70 0.65 -12.02 -1.81
CA GLY A 70 0.08 -12.15 -0.48
C GLY A 70 -0.08 -10.82 0.26
N GLN A 71 0.31 -9.68 -0.37
CA GLN A 71 0.22 -8.35 0.23
C GLN A 71 -1.15 -7.69 0.06
N GLY A 72 -2.08 -8.30 -0.71
CA GLY A 72 -3.44 -7.81 -0.86
C GLY A 72 -3.64 -6.87 -2.04
N ALA A 73 -2.98 -7.10 -3.17
CA ALA A 73 -3.09 -6.28 -4.38
C ALA A 73 -4.52 -6.19 -4.92
N ASP A 74 -5.25 -7.31 -4.94
CA ASP A 74 -6.64 -7.36 -5.41
C ASP A 74 -7.52 -6.38 -4.62
N MET A 75 -7.35 -6.35 -3.29
CA MET A 75 -8.06 -5.39 -2.45
C MET A 75 -7.59 -3.96 -2.68
N GLY A 76 -6.33 -3.75 -3.06
CA GLY A 76 -5.81 -2.45 -3.46
C GLY A 76 -6.52 -1.91 -4.70
N VAL A 77 -6.70 -2.74 -5.73
CA VAL A 77 -7.47 -2.40 -6.94
C VAL A 77 -8.92 -2.08 -6.60
N LEU A 78 -9.58 -2.94 -5.80
CA LEU A 78 -10.97 -2.74 -5.38
C LEU A 78 -11.17 -1.40 -4.67
N VAL A 79 -10.34 -1.10 -3.65
CA VAL A 79 -10.48 0.12 -2.84
C VAL A 79 -10.18 1.36 -3.67
N SER A 80 -9.09 1.36 -4.48
CA SER A 80 -8.71 2.50 -5.32
C SER A 80 -9.78 2.82 -6.36
N SER A 81 -10.44 1.81 -6.91
CA SER A 81 -11.50 1.98 -7.90
C SER A 81 -12.82 2.39 -7.25
N HIS A 82 -13.20 1.73 -6.15
CA HIS A 82 -14.48 1.99 -5.49
C HIS A 82 -14.59 3.42 -4.96
N GLU A 83 -13.52 4.02 -4.47
CA GLU A 83 -13.55 5.40 -3.96
C GLU A 83 -14.07 6.40 -5.02
N THR A 84 -13.79 6.14 -6.29
CA THR A 84 -14.31 6.92 -7.42
C THR A 84 -15.68 6.42 -7.87
N LEU A 85 -15.84 5.11 -8.08
CA LEU A 85 -17.05 4.50 -8.63
C LEU A 85 -18.28 4.68 -7.73
N ARG A 86 -18.11 4.82 -6.41
CA ARG A 86 -19.20 5.07 -5.47
C ARG A 86 -19.99 6.35 -5.77
N GLN A 87 -19.40 7.32 -6.47
CA GLN A 87 -20.09 8.54 -6.90
C GLN A 87 -21.22 8.24 -7.89
N ALA A 88 -21.06 7.18 -8.71
CA ALA A 88 -22.07 6.67 -9.61
C ALA A 88 -22.99 5.62 -8.97
N GLY A 89 -22.94 5.44 -7.64
CA GLY A 89 -23.77 4.48 -6.92
C GLY A 89 -23.29 3.04 -7.03
N ILE A 90 -22.12 2.78 -7.58
CA ILE A 90 -21.54 1.43 -7.71
C ILE A 90 -21.03 0.99 -6.32
N ARG A 91 -21.55 -0.14 -5.83
CA ARG A 91 -21.12 -0.73 -4.56
C ARG A 91 -19.94 -1.69 -4.78
N PRO A 92 -19.14 -2.00 -3.72
CA PRO A 92 -18.00 -2.92 -3.83
C PRO A 92 -18.35 -4.27 -4.47
N GLU A 93 -19.52 -4.82 -4.14
CA GLU A 93 -20.00 -6.14 -4.64
C GLU A 93 -20.33 -6.11 -6.15
N GLN A 94 -20.46 -4.92 -6.72
CA GLN A 94 -20.70 -4.71 -8.15
C GLN A 94 -19.39 -4.51 -8.93
N ILE A 95 -18.23 -4.52 -8.27
CA ILE A 95 -16.94 -4.39 -8.92
C ILE A 95 -16.33 -5.79 -9.10
N LYS A 96 -16.18 -6.20 -10.34
CA LYS A 96 -15.48 -7.43 -10.73
C LYS A 96 -14.02 -7.11 -11.00
N LEU A 97 -13.11 -7.97 -10.59
CA LEU A 97 -11.68 -7.81 -10.83
C LEU A 97 -11.20 -8.86 -11.84
N VAL A 98 -10.52 -8.42 -12.87
CA VAL A 98 -9.72 -9.26 -13.77
C VAL A 98 -8.27 -8.87 -13.53
N MET A 99 -7.51 -9.78 -12.92
CA MET A 99 -6.17 -9.52 -12.43
C MET A 99 -5.14 -10.36 -13.17
N ASN A 100 -4.06 -9.69 -13.62
CA ASN A 100 -2.85 -10.36 -14.15
C ASN A 100 -3.08 -11.27 -15.37
N ASP A 101 -4.17 -11.07 -16.10
CA ASP A 101 -4.41 -11.76 -17.36
C ASP A 101 -3.67 -11.02 -18.49
N THR A 102 -2.61 -11.61 -19.01
CA THR A 102 -1.76 -11.02 -20.07
C THR A 102 -2.50 -10.79 -21.38
N LYS A 103 -3.69 -11.36 -21.56
CA LYS A 103 -4.51 -11.18 -22.76
C LYS A 103 -5.43 -9.95 -22.66
N THR A 104 -5.92 -9.65 -21.48
CA THR A 104 -6.99 -8.66 -21.27
C THR A 104 -6.58 -7.47 -20.41
N CYS A 105 -5.62 -7.65 -19.49
CA CYS A 105 -5.08 -6.59 -18.66
C CYS A 105 -4.01 -5.78 -19.40
N PRO A 106 -3.97 -4.45 -19.20
CA PRO A 106 -2.91 -3.63 -19.76
C PRO A 106 -1.61 -3.81 -18.96
N ASN A 107 -0.48 -3.42 -19.55
CA ASN A 107 0.79 -3.43 -18.85
C ASN A 107 0.79 -2.40 -17.71
N ALA A 108 0.99 -2.85 -16.49
CA ALA A 108 1.06 -2.02 -15.29
C ALA A 108 2.49 -1.86 -14.75
N GLY A 109 3.48 -2.51 -15.38
CA GLY A 109 4.82 -2.65 -14.85
C GLY A 109 4.87 -3.65 -13.68
N PRO A 110 6.06 -3.92 -13.10
CA PRO A 110 6.23 -4.94 -12.06
C PRO A 110 5.69 -4.49 -10.70
N ALA A 111 5.26 -5.44 -9.87
CA ALA A 111 5.04 -5.23 -8.45
C ALA A 111 6.39 -5.29 -7.70
N GLY A 112 7.11 -4.18 -7.70
CA GLY A 112 8.44 -4.05 -7.08
C GLY A 112 8.64 -2.66 -6.49
N GLY A 113 9.61 -2.48 -5.59
CA GLY A 113 9.93 -1.19 -4.99
C GLY A 113 8.76 -0.52 -4.25
N SER A 114 7.76 -1.27 -3.84
CA SER A 114 6.51 -0.76 -3.23
C SER A 114 5.75 0.27 -4.09
N ARG A 115 5.93 0.22 -5.42
CA ARG A 115 5.33 1.18 -6.35
C ARG A 115 3.84 0.93 -6.62
N SER A 116 3.37 -0.31 -6.45
CA SER A 116 2.07 -0.73 -6.99
C SER A 116 0.89 0.11 -6.49
N GLN A 117 0.82 0.44 -5.19
CA GLN A 117 -0.26 1.30 -4.68
C GLN A 117 -0.20 2.71 -5.29
N VAL A 118 0.99 3.28 -5.45
CA VAL A 118 1.17 4.62 -6.04
C VAL A 118 0.88 4.59 -7.54
N MET A 119 1.40 3.61 -8.26
CA MET A 119 1.30 3.55 -9.72
C MET A 119 -0.01 2.91 -10.17
N SER A 120 -0.21 1.64 -9.86
CA SER A 120 -1.40 0.89 -10.32
C SER A 120 -2.68 1.37 -9.61
N GLY A 121 -2.59 1.78 -8.33
CA GLY A 121 -3.73 2.37 -7.63
C GLY A 121 -4.20 3.68 -8.29
N ASN A 122 -3.28 4.57 -8.71
CA ASN A 122 -3.65 5.77 -9.45
C ASN A 122 -4.14 5.46 -10.88
N ALA A 123 -3.59 4.46 -11.56
CA ALA A 123 -4.10 4.04 -12.86
C ALA A 123 -5.55 3.52 -12.74
N CYS A 124 -5.85 2.71 -11.74
CA CYS A 124 -7.22 2.25 -11.45
C CYS A 124 -8.16 3.42 -11.11
N ARG A 125 -7.70 4.39 -10.31
CA ARG A 125 -8.46 5.61 -10.01
C ARG A 125 -8.79 6.38 -11.28
N LEU A 126 -7.81 6.62 -12.15
CA LEU A 126 -8.01 7.32 -13.41
C LEU A 126 -8.95 6.57 -14.36
N ALA A 127 -8.84 5.25 -14.47
CA ALA A 127 -9.76 4.45 -15.27
C ALA A 127 -11.21 4.58 -14.77
N ALA A 128 -11.39 4.55 -13.44
CA ALA A 128 -12.68 4.76 -12.81
C ALA A 128 -13.19 6.20 -13.02
N GLU A 129 -12.33 7.22 -12.91
CA GLU A 129 -12.69 8.62 -13.15
C GLU A 129 -13.15 8.85 -14.60
N ASN A 130 -12.41 8.30 -15.56
CA ASN A 130 -12.76 8.42 -16.99
C ASN A 130 -14.11 7.74 -17.30
N LEU A 131 -14.35 6.55 -16.70
CA LEU A 131 -15.63 5.86 -16.82
C LEU A 131 -16.77 6.67 -16.18
N VAL A 132 -16.59 7.13 -14.93
CA VAL A 132 -17.60 7.93 -14.22
C VAL A 132 -17.91 9.23 -14.95
N ALA A 133 -16.89 9.90 -15.52
CA ALA A 133 -17.05 11.11 -16.31
C ALA A 133 -17.91 10.85 -17.55
N ALA A 134 -17.69 9.73 -18.25
CA ALA A 134 -18.51 9.36 -19.41
C ALA A 134 -19.93 8.94 -19.03
N MET A 135 -20.12 8.31 -17.87
CA MET A 135 -21.44 7.97 -17.36
C MET A 135 -22.24 9.20 -16.94
N LYS A 136 -21.60 10.28 -16.49
CA LYS A 136 -22.26 11.45 -15.93
C LYS A 136 -23.00 12.24 -17.00
N LYS A 137 -24.29 12.56 -16.74
CA LYS A 137 -25.13 13.43 -17.56
C LYS A 137 -25.06 14.88 -17.08
N GLU A 138 -25.56 15.79 -17.89
CA GLU A 138 -25.62 17.24 -17.56
C GLU A 138 -26.49 17.53 -16.32
N ASP A 139 -27.54 16.74 -16.11
CA ASP A 139 -28.44 16.84 -14.95
C ASP A 139 -27.85 16.24 -13.66
N GLY A 140 -26.62 15.68 -13.72
CA GLY A 140 -25.93 15.08 -12.60
C GLY A 140 -26.27 13.62 -12.36
N THR A 141 -27.19 13.01 -13.12
CA THR A 141 -27.46 11.56 -13.08
C THR A 141 -26.41 10.79 -13.87
N PHE A 142 -26.45 9.46 -13.80
CA PHE A 142 -25.48 8.60 -14.48
C PHE A 142 -26.16 7.70 -15.49
N ARG A 143 -25.52 7.55 -16.65
CA ARG A 143 -25.96 6.65 -17.74
C ARG A 143 -25.86 5.20 -17.31
N THR A 144 -26.86 4.42 -17.72
CA THR A 144 -26.78 2.97 -17.74
C THR A 144 -25.92 2.50 -18.92
N TYR A 145 -25.60 1.20 -18.94
CA TYR A 145 -24.89 0.59 -20.07
C TYR A 145 -25.64 0.80 -21.40
N ASP A 146 -26.96 0.54 -21.41
CA ASP A 146 -27.79 0.66 -22.62
C ASP A 146 -27.84 2.12 -23.13
N GLU A 147 -27.90 3.08 -22.22
CA GLU A 147 -27.85 4.51 -22.59
C GLU A 147 -26.49 4.89 -23.20
N MET A 148 -25.38 4.42 -22.63
CA MET A 148 -24.05 4.68 -23.20
C MET A 148 -23.93 4.08 -24.61
N VAL A 149 -24.38 2.85 -24.81
CA VAL A 149 -24.37 2.19 -26.13
C VAL A 149 -25.28 2.92 -27.12
N ALA A 150 -26.47 3.32 -26.72
CA ALA A 150 -27.41 4.06 -27.57
C ALA A 150 -26.88 5.43 -28.00
N GLU A 151 -26.09 6.08 -27.13
CA GLU A 151 -25.44 7.37 -27.43
C GLU A 151 -24.10 7.20 -28.17
N GLY A 152 -23.67 5.96 -28.46
CA GLY A 152 -22.41 5.66 -29.13
C GLY A 152 -21.16 5.91 -28.29
N LEU A 153 -21.32 5.95 -26.96
CA LEU A 153 -20.21 6.10 -26.02
C LEU A 153 -19.53 4.75 -25.77
N ALA A 154 -18.23 4.78 -25.56
CA ALA A 154 -17.51 3.60 -25.10
C ALA A 154 -17.96 3.20 -23.70
N THR A 155 -17.92 1.89 -23.40
CA THR A 155 -18.21 1.35 -22.06
C THR A 155 -16.94 1.00 -21.31
N LYS A 156 -15.78 1.04 -21.95
CA LYS A 156 -14.46 0.71 -21.40
C LYS A 156 -13.51 1.90 -21.55
N TYR A 157 -12.87 2.27 -20.44
CA TYR A 157 -11.97 3.43 -20.37
C TYR A 157 -10.65 3.04 -19.74
N GLU A 158 -9.58 3.62 -20.28
CA GLU A 158 -8.23 3.46 -19.77
C GLU A 158 -7.89 4.53 -18.72
N GLY A 159 -7.13 4.12 -17.71
CA GLY A 159 -6.38 5.00 -16.83
C GLY A 159 -4.89 4.75 -17.02
N ASN A 160 -4.18 5.78 -17.45
CA ASN A 160 -2.73 5.79 -17.57
C ASN A 160 -2.16 6.76 -16.52
N TRP A 161 -1.35 6.23 -15.61
CA TRP A 161 -0.63 7.05 -14.62
C TRP A 161 0.86 7.03 -14.92
N VAL A 162 1.45 8.22 -15.08
CA VAL A 162 2.87 8.40 -15.36
C VAL A 162 3.46 9.36 -14.31
N THR A 163 4.65 9.05 -13.81
CA THR A 163 5.44 9.97 -13.01
C THR A 163 6.88 10.06 -13.51
N THR A 164 7.41 11.26 -13.54
CA THR A 164 8.81 11.54 -13.84
C THR A 164 9.60 11.87 -12.57
N PHE A 165 8.96 11.88 -11.41
CA PHE A 165 9.57 12.37 -10.17
C PHE A 165 10.95 11.77 -9.90
N CYS A 166 11.09 10.44 -9.98
CA CYS A 166 12.35 9.75 -9.74
C CYS A 166 13.41 10.07 -10.81
N ALA A 167 12.98 10.28 -12.07
CA ALA A 167 13.88 10.71 -13.15
C ALA A 167 14.35 12.16 -12.97
N ASP A 168 13.48 13.03 -12.45
CA ASP A 168 13.76 14.45 -12.23
C ASP A 168 14.64 14.71 -10.98
N HIS A 169 14.67 13.72 -10.05
CA HIS A 169 15.40 13.79 -8.77
C HIS A 169 16.32 12.57 -8.58
N PRO A 170 17.27 12.32 -9.50
CA PRO A 170 18.11 11.14 -9.43
C PRO A 170 19.03 11.16 -8.20
N ILE A 171 19.44 9.97 -7.75
CA ILE A 171 20.53 9.84 -6.78
C ILE A 171 21.84 10.20 -7.45
N ASP A 172 22.62 11.07 -6.83
CA ASP A 172 24.01 11.32 -7.21
C ASP A 172 24.83 10.04 -6.99
N GLN A 173 25.44 9.54 -8.07
CA GLN A 173 26.12 8.25 -8.08
C GLN A 173 27.45 8.24 -7.29
N ASP A 174 28.08 9.43 -7.12
CA ASP A 174 29.35 9.54 -6.43
C ASP A 174 29.15 9.68 -4.92
N THR A 175 28.12 10.41 -4.50
CA THR A 175 27.86 10.70 -3.09
C THR A 175 26.73 9.84 -2.48
N ALA A 176 25.96 9.15 -3.31
CA ALA A 176 24.73 8.43 -2.95
C ALA A 176 23.70 9.32 -2.21
N GLN A 177 23.72 10.63 -2.50
CA GLN A 177 22.76 11.58 -1.94
C GLN A 177 21.70 11.92 -2.97
N GLY A 178 20.47 12.13 -2.50
CA GLY A 178 19.34 12.50 -3.36
C GLY A 178 18.00 12.29 -2.66
N ASP A 179 16.94 12.60 -3.36
CA ASP A 179 15.54 12.39 -2.93
C ASP A 179 14.73 11.77 -4.09
N PRO A 180 15.07 10.52 -4.50
CA PRO A 180 14.55 9.92 -5.74
C PRO A 180 13.11 9.43 -5.65
N PHE A 181 12.48 9.44 -4.47
CA PHE A 181 11.14 8.89 -4.30
C PHE A 181 10.12 9.95 -3.89
N ALA A 182 8.99 9.99 -4.59
CA ALA A 182 7.90 10.92 -4.30
C ALA A 182 7.20 10.64 -2.95
N THR A 183 7.40 9.45 -2.39
CA THR A 183 6.76 9.01 -1.14
C THR A 183 7.71 8.14 -0.34
N TYR A 184 7.75 8.38 0.99
CA TYR A 184 8.51 7.57 1.93
C TYR A 184 7.62 7.05 3.06
N MET A 185 7.89 5.82 3.48
CA MET A 185 7.36 5.25 4.71
C MET A 185 8.41 5.37 5.81
N TYR A 186 7.98 5.74 7.01
CA TYR A 186 8.85 5.85 8.19
C TYR A 186 8.37 4.96 9.31
N THR A 187 9.31 4.29 9.99
CA THR A 187 8.98 3.39 11.11
C THR A 187 9.97 3.54 12.26
N ILE A 188 9.49 3.30 13.47
CA ILE A 188 10.31 3.13 14.68
C ILE A 188 9.92 1.79 15.28
N PHE A 189 10.89 0.92 15.47
CA PHE A 189 10.72 -0.40 16.08
C PHE A 189 11.33 -0.41 17.48
N LEU A 190 10.57 -0.97 18.43
CA LEU A 190 10.93 -1.08 19.84
C LEU A 190 10.76 -2.55 20.30
N PRO A 191 11.71 -3.43 19.98
CA PRO A 191 11.68 -4.81 20.46
C PRO A 191 12.10 -4.91 21.94
N GLU A 192 11.30 -5.63 22.75
CA GLU A 192 11.66 -6.06 24.08
C GLU A 192 12.03 -7.54 24.03
N VAL A 193 13.23 -7.91 24.48
CA VAL A 193 13.76 -9.27 24.38
C VAL A 193 14.18 -9.83 25.72
N ALA A 194 14.13 -11.16 25.83
CA ALA A 194 14.71 -11.92 26.91
C ALA A 194 15.84 -12.81 26.37
N VAL A 195 17.00 -12.79 27.00
CA VAL A 195 18.17 -13.56 26.60
C VAL A 195 18.55 -14.51 27.76
N ASN A 196 18.60 -15.81 27.47
CA ASN A 196 19.15 -16.77 28.39
C ASN A 196 20.68 -16.74 28.31
N THR A 197 21.35 -16.35 29.40
CA THR A 197 22.80 -16.12 29.43
C THR A 197 23.62 -17.42 29.42
N GLU A 198 23.00 -18.56 29.77
CA GLU A 198 23.65 -19.87 29.76
C GLU A 198 23.63 -20.50 28.36
N THR A 199 22.54 -20.29 27.60
CA THR A 199 22.32 -20.94 26.30
C THR A 199 22.47 -20.01 25.13
N GLY A 200 22.47 -18.67 25.34
CA GLY A 200 22.44 -17.66 24.30
C GLY A 200 21.07 -17.53 23.60
N LYS A 201 20.05 -18.26 24.02
CA LYS A 201 18.73 -18.26 23.38
C LYS A 201 18.04 -16.93 23.61
N VAL A 202 17.60 -16.31 22.51
CA VAL A 202 16.85 -15.05 22.52
C VAL A 202 15.36 -15.32 22.30
N LYS A 203 14.52 -14.65 23.06
CA LYS A 203 13.07 -14.63 22.88
C LYS A 203 12.60 -13.18 22.74
N VAL A 204 11.85 -12.87 21.69
CA VAL A 204 11.13 -11.61 21.59
C VAL A 204 9.89 -11.69 22.49
N GLU A 205 9.82 -10.82 23.49
CA GLU A 205 8.72 -10.78 24.46
C GLU A 205 7.61 -9.83 24.00
N LYS A 206 8.01 -8.71 23.39
CA LYS A 206 7.10 -7.72 22.86
C LYS A 206 7.77 -6.96 21.73
N PHE A 207 6.98 -6.62 20.73
CA PHE A 207 7.41 -5.78 19.63
C PHE A 207 6.44 -4.59 19.47
N THR A 208 6.93 -3.38 19.61
CA THR A 208 6.13 -2.17 19.38
C THR A 208 6.63 -1.50 18.11
N CYS A 209 5.71 -1.23 17.18
CA CYS A 209 5.98 -0.51 15.95
C CYS A 209 5.19 0.80 15.96
N VAL A 210 5.86 1.91 15.65
CA VAL A 210 5.25 3.20 15.36
C VAL A 210 5.58 3.54 13.92
N ALA A 211 4.56 3.60 13.07
CA ALA A 211 4.73 3.80 11.63
C ALA A 211 3.96 5.02 11.15
N ASP A 212 4.53 5.70 10.15
CA ASP A 212 3.85 6.68 9.33
C ASP A 212 3.73 6.10 7.92
N VAL A 213 2.52 5.76 7.54
CA VAL A 213 2.16 5.19 6.24
C VAL A 213 1.16 6.08 5.51
N CYS A 214 1.12 7.36 5.85
CA CYS A 214 0.17 8.34 5.31
C CYS A 214 -1.30 7.92 5.55
N THR A 215 -2.19 8.17 4.60
CA THR A 215 -3.60 7.77 4.70
C THR A 215 -3.77 6.27 4.52
N ILE A 216 -4.33 5.61 5.53
CA ILE A 216 -4.57 4.17 5.51
C ILE A 216 -5.83 3.89 4.68
N MET A 217 -5.68 3.23 3.55
CA MET A 217 -6.79 2.81 2.68
C MET A 217 -7.50 1.56 3.20
N ASN A 218 -6.74 0.60 3.74
CA ASN A 218 -7.26 -0.62 4.35
C ASN A 218 -6.41 -0.99 5.58
N ARG A 219 -6.98 -0.77 6.76
CA ARG A 219 -6.26 -0.99 8.03
C ARG A 219 -5.84 -2.44 8.23
N LEU A 220 -6.72 -3.39 7.90
CA LEU A 220 -6.45 -4.82 8.07
C LEU A 220 -5.23 -5.25 7.24
N LEU A 221 -5.15 -4.80 5.99
CA LEU A 221 -4.03 -5.12 5.10
C LEU A 221 -2.74 -4.46 5.58
N VAL A 222 -2.78 -3.20 6.01
CA VAL A 222 -1.60 -2.50 6.53
C VAL A 222 -1.07 -3.20 7.77
N GLU A 223 -1.92 -3.53 8.75
CA GLU A 223 -1.52 -4.26 9.96
C GLU A 223 -0.96 -5.66 9.60
N GLY A 224 -1.62 -6.38 8.68
CA GLY A 224 -1.17 -7.69 8.20
C GLY A 224 0.23 -7.65 7.56
N ASN A 225 0.49 -6.64 6.72
CA ASN A 225 1.82 -6.44 6.13
C ASN A 225 2.90 -6.14 7.19
N PHE A 226 2.58 -5.32 8.22
CA PHE A 226 3.50 -5.10 9.32
C PHE A 226 3.80 -6.39 10.09
N TYR A 227 2.79 -7.19 10.44
CA TYR A 227 3.01 -8.45 11.15
C TYR A 227 3.85 -9.43 10.31
N GLY A 228 3.54 -9.58 9.03
CA GLY A 228 4.30 -10.44 8.13
C GLY A 228 5.75 -10.00 7.98
N GLY A 229 5.99 -8.71 7.74
CA GLY A 229 7.34 -8.15 7.62
C GLY A 229 8.16 -8.27 8.92
N LEU A 230 7.54 -8.06 10.09
CA LEU A 230 8.19 -8.21 11.38
C LEU A 230 8.64 -9.65 11.63
N VAL A 231 7.80 -10.64 11.30
CA VAL A 231 8.13 -12.07 11.47
C VAL A 231 9.32 -12.47 10.60
N GLN A 232 9.46 -11.90 9.42
CA GLN A 232 10.64 -12.17 8.56
C GLN A 232 11.94 -11.58 9.12
N GLY A 233 11.85 -10.52 9.96
CA GLY A 233 13.01 -9.88 10.58
C GLY A 233 13.44 -10.48 11.93
N ILE A 234 12.63 -11.39 12.50
CA ILE A 234 12.88 -12.06 13.78
C ILE A 234 13.43 -13.47 13.53
#